data_09a6ba890fd6c7f7410283f0c5fa88fe
#
_entry.id   09a6ba890fd6c7f7410283f0c5fa88fe
#
_cell.length_a   1.000
_cell.length_b   1.000
_cell.length_c   1.000
_cell.angle_alpha   90.00
_cell.angle_beta   90.00
_cell.angle_gamma   90.00
#
_symmetry.space_group_name_H-M   'P 1'
#
loop_
_entity.id
_entity.type
_entity.pdbx_description
1 polymer ?
#
loop_
_entity_poly.entity_id
_entity_poly.type
_entity_poly.pdbx_seq_one_letter_code
_entity_poly.pdbx_strand_id
1 'polypeptide(L)'
;MKTQPFEKHVWAEIDLDALRHNFRAVKARAGEMPLCAVVKADSYGHGAVECAKVFAEEGAAWLAVSCLAEARQLRKAGLTLPILILGHVEPGRVPVLIQEDITAACYSLPQAKALSEAACTVGGKVKVHLKADTGMGRIGFALRTDFDAALAGMLEVCRLPGLEVTGLFQHFAVADEGSADSVAYTSQQHELFVRAYQGLAEAGFEPAVVHCDNSAGVMLHPDWPAGLPRTHCIGTPRHHSSTASTPATRCVWHLPPG
;
A
#
# COMPACT_ATOMS: atom_id res chain seq x y z
N MET A 1 1.88 27.91 31.91
CA MET A 1 0.79 27.05 32.42
C MET A 1 1.41 25.65 32.61
N LYS A 2 1.49 25.16 33.86
CA LYS A 2 1.92 23.77 34.11
C LYS A 2 0.78 22.85 33.64
N THR A 3 1.00 22.10 32.59
CA THR A 3 0.09 21.03 32.18
C THR A 3 0.01 20.04 33.34
N GLN A 4 -1.18 19.85 33.91
CA GLN A 4 -1.39 18.78 34.87
C GLN A 4 -1.05 17.46 34.19
N PRO A 5 -0.31 16.55 34.85
CA PRO A 5 -0.04 15.25 34.27
C PRO A 5 -1.40 14.55 34.07
N PHE A 6 -1.69 14.17 32.81
CA PHE A 6 -2.80 13.27 32.51
C PHE A 6 -2.57 11.99 33.33
N GLU A 7 -3.48 11.64 34.19
CA GLU A 7 -3.51 10.31 34.79
C GLU A 7 -3.86 9.31 33.69
N LYS A 8 -2.85 8.77 33.05
CA LYS A 8 -3.02 7.73 32.04
C LYS A 8 -3.15 6.40 32.76
N HIS A 9 -4.31 5.77 32.66
CA HIS A 9 -4.53 4.43 33.21
C HIS A 9 -3.85 3.34 32.37
N VAL A 10 -3.71 3.55 31.05
CA VAL A 10 -3.05 2.66 30.10
C VAL A 10 -2.44 3.49 28.99
N TRP A 11 -1.23 3.16 28.53
CA TRP A 11 -0.64 3.75 27.34
C TRP A 11 0.22 2.74 26.59
N ALA A 12 0.40 2.98 25.29
CA ALA A 12 1.38 2.28 24.47
C ALA A 12 2.60 3.19 24.28
N GLU A 13 3.79 2.64 24.47
CA GLU A 13 5.06 3.31 24.20
C GLU A 13 5.60 2.78 22.89
N ILE A 14 5.83 3.68 21.92
CA ILE A 14 6.30 3.33 20.59
C ILE A 14 7.76 3.75 20.47
N ASP A 15 8.63 2.77 20.28
CA ASP A 15 10.05 2.97 20.07
C ASP A 15 10.34 3.26 18.59
N LEU A 16 10.64 4.52 18.27
CA LEU A 16 10.92 4.95 16.89
C LEU A 16 12.29 4.44 16.40
N ASP A 17 13.25 4.16 17.27
CA ASP A 17 14.54 3.60 16.86
C ASP A 17 14.40 2.12 16.50
N ALA A 18 13.56 1.37 17.21
CA ALA A 18 13.19 0.01 16.82
C ALA A 18 12.43 0.01 15.48
N LEU A 19 11.58 1.01 15.22
CA LEU A 19 10.90 1.17 13.95
C LEU A 19 11.89 1.43 12.80
N ARG A 20 12.88 2.31 13.01
CA ARG A 20 13.99 2.56 12.07
C ARG A 20 14.76 1.29 11.75
N HIS A 21 15.15 0.56 12.80
CA HIS A 21 15.87 -0.69 12.66
C HIS A 21 15.10 -1.69 11.79
N ASN A 22 13.81 -1.88 12.08
CA ASN A 22 12.96 -2.80 11.33
C ASN A 22 12.78 -2.38 9.86
N PHE A 23 12.60 -1.07 9.60
CA PHE A 23 12.50 -0.57 8.23
C PHE A 23 13.80 -0.82 7.44
N ARG A 24 14.97 -0.56 8.06
CA ARG A 24 16.28 -0.83 7.45
C ARG A 24 16.49 -2.31 7.16
N ALA A 25 16.02 -3.20 8.04
CA ALA A 25 16.10 -4.65 7.81
C ALA A 25 15.27 -5.09 6.61
N VAL A 26 14.03 -4.57 6.47
CA VAL A 26 13.20 -4.82 5.30
C VAL A 26 13.82 -4.22 4.04
N LYS A 27 14.36 -2.99 4.12
CA LYS A 27 15.04 -2.32 3.00
C LYS A 27 16.26 -3.10 2.51
N ALA A 28 17.08 -3.61 3.43
CA ALA A 28 18.22 -4.46 3.09
C ALA A 28 17.78 -5.75 2.38
N ARG A 29 16.64 -6.33 2.75
CA ARG A 29 16.08 -7.51 2.09
C ARG A 29 15.48 -7.19 0.72
N ALA A 30 14.88 -6.01 0.56
CA ALA A 30 14.34 -5.52 -0.70
C ALA A 30 15.44 -5.12 -1.71
N GLY A 31 16.67 -4.89 -1.26
CA GLY A 31 17.77 -4.43 -2.11
C GLY A 31 17.50 -3.03 -2.67
N GLU A 32 17.65 -2.85 -3.99
CA GLU A 32 17.44 -1.57 -4.68
C GLU A 32 15.95 -1.25 -4.93
N MET A 33 15.04 -2.15 -4.54
CA MET A 33 13.61 -1.96 -4.81
C MET A 33 13.01 -0.89 -3.90
N PRO A 34 12.30 0.10 -4.46
CA PRO A 34 11.62 1.12 -3.68
C PRO A 34 10.58 0.52 -2.72
N LEU A 35 10.46 1.09 -1.52
CA LEU A 35 9.50 0.66 -0.51
C LEU A 35 8.33 1.63 -0.39
N CYS A 36 7.11 1.09 -0.36
CA CYS A 36 5.90 1.81 0.00
C CYS A 36 5.53 1.47 1.46
N ALA A 37 5.65 2.44 2.36
CA ALA A 37 5.30 2.24 3.77
C ALA A 37 3.80 2.42 4.01
N VAL A 38 3.14 1.38 4.53
CA VAL A 38 1.70 1.38 4.80
C VAL A 38 1.45 1.83 6.23
N VAL A 39 0.90 3.04 6.39
CA VAL A 39 0.64 3.70 7.68
C VAL A 39 -0.84 3.92 7.97
N LYS A 40 -1.72 3.13 7.34
CA LYS A 40 -3.16 3.16 7.56
C LYS A 40 -3.55 2.80 9.00
N ALA A 41 -4.78 3.15 9.41
CA ALA A 41 -5.31 2.91 10.75
C ALA A 41 -4.36 3.42 11.84
N ASP A 42 -3.93 4.69 11.71
CA ASP A 42 -2.96 5.34 12.58
C ASP A 42 -1.63 4.55 12.71
N SER A 43 -1.12 4.06 11.56
CA SER A 43 0.04 3.14 11.51
C SER A 43 -0.19 1.89 12.36
N TYR A 44 -1.39 1.31 12.25
CA TYR A 44 -1.85 0.16 13.06
C TYR A 44 -1.79 0.44 14.57
N GLY A 45 -2.10 1.68 14.97
CA GLY A 45 -2.09 2.13 16.36
C GLY A 45 -0.74 2.62 16.87
N HIS A 46 0.27 2.79 16.00
CA HIS A 46 1.61 3.26 16.38
C HIS A 46 1.80 4.77 16.19
N GLY A 47 0.78 5.50 15.69
CA GLY A 47 0.89 6.92 15.38
C GLY A 47 1.36 7.17 13.94
N ALA A 48 0.41 7.43 13.01
CA ALA A 48 0.69 7.50 11.58
C ALA A 48 1.70 8.59 11.21
N VAL A 49 1.60 9.78 11.82
CA VAL A 49 2.45 10.92 11.47
C VAL A 49 3.90 10.66 11.85
N GLU A 50 4.16 10.20 13.08
CA GLU A 50 5.52 9.96 13.56
C GLU A 50 6.16 8.77 12.84
N CYS A 51 5.41 7.68 12.63
CA CYS A 51 5.88 6.56 11.83
C CYS A 51 6.21 6.97 10.39
N ALA A 52 5.33 7.75 9.74
CA ALA A 52 5.54 8.20 8.37
C ALA A 52 6.76 9.11 8.22
N LYS A 53 7.05 9.99 9.21
CA LYS A 53 8.28 10.79 9.24
C LYS A 53 9.52 9.88 9.29
N VAL A 54 9.52 8.89 10.19
CA VAL A 54 10.62 7.91 10.30
C VAL A 54 10.82 7.19 8.98
N PHE A 55 9.76 6.68 8.35
CA PHE A 55 9.87 5.98 7.07
C PHE A 55 10.36 6.89 5.94
N ALA A 56 9.94 8.16 5.92
CA ALA A 56 10.41 9.14 4.94
C ALA A 56 11.92 9.41 5.12
N GLU A 57 12.39 9.61 6.35
CA GLU A 57 13.80 9.79 6.68
C GLU A 57 14.66 8.57 6.30
N GLU A 58 14.13 7.37 6.46
CA GLU A 58 14.80 6.10 6.08
C GLU A 58 14.70 5.80 4.59
N GLY A 59 14.02 6.65 3.81
CA GLY A 59 13.97 6.56 2.36
C GLY A 59 12.86 5.67 1.82
N ALA A 60 11.69 5.67 2.47
CA ALA A 60 10.48 5.17 1.83
C ALA A 60 10.18 5.99 0.56
N ALA A 61 9.79 5.32 -0.52
CA ALA A 61 9.44 5.98 -1.78
C ALA A 61 7.97 6.43 -1.82
N TRP A 62 7.10 5.73 -1.11
CA TRP A 62 5.66 5.96 -1.06
C TRP A 62 5.14 5.78 0.37
N LEU A 63 4.01 6.43 0.64
CA LEU A 63 3.17 6.12 1.80
C LEU A 63 1.82 5.57 1.32
N ALA A 64 1.23 4.63 2.06
CA ALA A 64 -0.10 4.14 1.75
C ALA A 64 -1.01 4.15 2.98
N VAL A 65 -2.25 4.56 2.76
CA VAL A 65 -3.28 4.77 3.80
C VAL A 65 -4.60 4.11 3.38
N SER A 66 -5.59 4.05 4.28
CA SER A 66 -6.88 3.44 3.96
C SER A 66 -7.89 4.42 3.38
N CYS A 67 -7.82 5.71 3.71
CA CYS A 67 -8.81 6.70 3.33
C CYS A 67 -8.24 8.10 3.16
N LEU A 68 -9.05 9.01 2.59
CA LEU A 68 -8.66 10.40 2.36
C LEU A 68 -8.34 11.17 3.66
N ALA A 69 -9.04 10.89 4.75
CA ALA A 69 -8.79 11.56 6.02
C ALA A 69 -7.36 11.30 6.54
N GLU A 70 -6.90 10.06 6.45
CA GLU A 70 -5.52 9.66 6.80
C GLU A 70 -4.49 10.30 5.86
N ALA A 71 -4.75 10.32 4.54
CA ALA A 71 -3.86 10.97 3.58
C ALA A 71 -3.70 12.47 3.90
N ARG A 72 -4.80 13.16 4.17
CA ARG A 72 -4.79 14.57 4.54
C ARG A 72 -4.13 14.85 5.89
N GLN A 73 -4.21 13.93 6.84
CA GLN A 73 -3.47 14.02 8.09
C GLN A 73 -1.96 14.06 7.84
N LEU A 74 -1.46 13.19 6.95
CA LEU A 74 -0.04 13.18 6.57
C LEU A 74 0.36 14.44 5.81
N ARG A 75 -0.46 14.92 4.86
CA ARG A 75 -0.20 16.19 4.15
C ARG A 75 -0.14 17.39 5.10
N LYS A 76 -1.07 17.49 6.06
CA LYS A 76 -1.07 18.54 7.10
C LYS A 76 0.16 18.47 8.00
N ALA A 77 0.73 17.30 8.21
CA ALA A 77 1.98 17.11 8.96
C ALA A 77 3.24 17.42 8.13
N GLY A 78 3.09 17.90 6.88
CA GLY A 78 4.21 18.30 6.01
C GLY A 78 4.84 17.13 5.22
N LEU A 79 4.23 15.95 5.19
CA LEU A 79 4.74 14.81 4.41
C LEU A 79 4.50 15.07 2.91
N THR A 80 5.59 15.09 2.14
CA THR A 80 5.58 15.37 0.69
C THR A 80 5.67 14.13 -0.18
N LEU A 81 6.01 12.97 0.38
CA LEU A 81 6.06 11.70 -0.36
C LEU A 81 4.73 11.43 -1.09
N PRO A 82 4.75 10.73 -2.23
CA PRO A 82 3.54 10.23 -2.86
C PRO A 82 2.70 9.42 -1.88
N ILE A 83 1.37 9.62 -1.89
CA ILE A 83 0.44 8.91 -1.01
C ILE A 83 -0.57 8.15 -1.85
N LEU A 84 -0.73 6.85 -1.57
CA LEU A 84 -1.75 5.99 -2.15
C LEU A 84 -2.85 5.70 -1.14
N ILE A 85 -4.12 5.97 -1.51
CA ILE A 85 -5.28 5.50 -0.77
C ILE A 85 -5.64 4.11 -1.26
N LEU A 86 -5.55 3.11 -0.36
CA LEU A 86 -5.83 1.70 -0.68
C LEU A 86 -7.32 1.35 -0.69
N GLY A 87 -8.15 2.17 -0.07
CA GLY A 87 -9.59 1.97 0.05
C GLY A 87 -10.40 2.75 -0.98
N HIS A 88 -11.73 2.76 -0.77
CA HIS A 88 -12.65 3.51 -1.60
C HIS A 88 -12.49 5.03 -1.43
N VAL A 89 -12.62 5.74 -2.52
CA VAL A 89 -12.73 7.21 -2.54
C VAL A 89 -14.01 7.60 -3.28
N GLU A 90 -14.83 8.41 -2.64
CA GLU A 90 -16.04 8.97 -3.24
C GLU A 90 -15.69 9.92 -4.40
N PRO A 91 -16.41 9.87 -5.55
CA PRO A 91 -16.12 10.73 -6.69
C PRO A 91 -16.13 12.23 -6.36
N GLY A 92 -16.99 12.66 -5.43
CA GLY A 92 -17.03 14.05 -4.95
C GLY A 92 -15.76 14.54 -4.25
N ARG A 93 -14.80 13.65 -3.98
CA ARG A 93 -13.49 13.97 -3.36
C ARG A 93 -12.36 14.11 -4.37
N VAL A 94 -12.61 13.84 -5.64
CA VAL A 94 -11.60 13.95 -6.73
C VAL A 94 -10.92 15.33 -6.78
N PRO A 95 -11.61 16.47 -6.61
CA PRO A 95 -10.94 17.76 -6.57
C PRO A 95 -9.85 17.86 -5.50
N VAL A 96 -10.08 17.25 -4.33
CA VAL A 96 -9.10 17.23 -3.22
C VAL A 96 -7.93 16.32 -3.56
N LEU A 97 -8.17 15.16 -4.19
CA LEU A 97 -7.10 14.26 -4.63
C LEU A 97 -6.15 14.97 -5.61
N ILE A 98 -6.71 15.70 -6.56
CA ILE A 98 -5.93 16.45 -7.57
C ILE A 98 -5.14 17.56 -6.88
N GLN A 99 -5.80 18.36 -6.02
CA GLN A 99 -5.19 19.50 -5.34
C GLN A 99 -4.05 19.11 -4.40
N GLU A 100 -4.21 18.00 -3.67
CA GLU A 100 -3.26 17.55 -2.65
C GLU A 100 -2.27 16.48 -3.19
N ASP A 101 -2.32 16.21 -4.49
CA ASP A 101 -1.51 15.18 -5.19
C ASP A 101 -1.56 13.81 -4.48
N ILE A 102 -2.78 13.28 -4.35
CA ILE A 102 -3.06 11.99 -3.70
C ILE A 102 -3.55 11.00 -4.75
N THR A 103 -2.94 9.83 -4.80
CA THR A 103 -3.28 8.73 -5.70
C THR A 103 -4.35 7.84 -5.07
N ALA A 104 -5.35 7.42 -5.86
CA ALA A 104 -6.41 6.53 -5.41
C ALA A 104 -6.25 5.11 -5.97
N ALA A 105 -6.68 4.09 -5.21
CA ALA A 105 -6.87 2.76 -5.75
C ALA A 105 -8.08 2.73 -6.69
N CYS A 106 -7.90 2.15 -7.88
CA CYS A 106 -8.95 1.88 -8.85
C CYS A 106 -9.16 0.36 -8.94
N TYR A 107 -10.33 -0.10 -8.51
CA TYR A 107 -10.59 -1.52 -8.30
C TYR A 107 -11.81 -2.07 -9.08
N SER A 108 -12.49 -1.21 -9.82
CA SER A 108 -13.60 -1.61 -10.70
C SER A 108 -13.88 -0.57 -11.78
N LEU A 109 -14.43 -1.02 -12.90
CA LEU A 109 -14.76 -0.14 -14.00
C LEU A 109 -15.86 0.89 -13.65
N PRO A 110 -16.94 0.55 -12.91
CA PRO A 110 -17.92 1.56 -12.48
C PRO A 110 -17.31 2.66 -11.62
N GLN A 111 -16.43 2.32 -10.66
CA GLN A 111 -15.73 3.31 -9.84
C GLN A 111 -14.80 4.18 -10.71
N ALA A 112 -14.05 3.58 -11.63
CA ALA A 112 -13.16 4.29 -12.53
C ALA A 112 -13.92 5.33 -13.39
N LYS A 113 -15.06 4.95 -13.94
CA LYS A 113 -15.93 5.86 -14.74
C LYS A 113 -16.39 7.05 -13.89
N ALA A 114 -16.85 6.80 -12.67
CA ALA A 114 -17.29 7.86 -11.76
C ALA A 114 -16.15 8.82 -11.35
N LEU A 115 -14.94 8.29 -11.07
CA LEU A 115 -13.75 9.11 -10.78
C LEU A 115 -13.34 9.92 -12.00
N SER A 116 -13.36 9.33 -13.20
CA SER A 116 -13.01 10.00 -14.45
C SER A 116 -13.97 11.14 -14.76
N GLU A 117 -15.29 10.91 -14.63
CA GLU A 117 -16.31 11.94 -14.84
C GLU A 117 -16.10 13.13 -13.87
N ALA A 118 -15.89 12.84 -12.58
CA ALA A 118 -15.64 13.86 -11.58
C ALA A 118 -14.36 14.66 -11.88
N ALA A 119 -13.29 14.01 -12.37
CA ALA A 119 -12.05 14.68 -12.76
C ALA A 119 -12.25 15.58 -14.01
N CYS A 120 -12.94 15.09 -15.02
CA CYS A 120 -13.28 15.87 -16.21
C CYS A 120 -14.11 17.11 -15.86
N THR A 121 -15.06 17.00 -14.91
CA THR A 121 -15.91 18.13 -14.48
C THR A 121 -15.08 19.28 -13.92
N VAL A 122 -13.94 18.99 -13.28
CA VAL A 122 -13.04 20.03 -12.74
C VAL A 122 -11.85 20.34 -13.66
N GLY A 123 -11.84 19.80 -14.87
CA GLY A 123 -10.81 20.04 -15.88
C GLY A 123 -9.44 19.45 -15.53
N GLY A 124 -9.40 18.37 -14.72
CA GLY A 124 -8.17 17.73 -14.28
C GLY A 124 -8.12 16.24 -14.57
N LYS A 125 -7.04 15.61 -14.11
CA LYS A 125 -6.90 14.15 -14.07
C LYS A 125 -6.53 13.70 -12.66
N VAL A 126 -7.14 12.60 -12.22
CA VAL A 126 -6.77 11.98 -10.94
C VAL A 126 -5.83 10.80 -11.18
N LYS A 127 -4.73 10.75 -10.43
CA LYS A 127 -3.79 9.63 -10.44
C LYS A 127 -4.41 8.41 -9.78
N VAL A 128 -4.32 7.26 -10.45
CA VAL A 128 -4.84 6.01 -9.92
C VAL A 128 -3.84 4.87 -10.07
N HIS A 129 -3.86 3.95 -9.11
CA HIS A 129 -3.25 2.64 -9.26
C HIS A 129 -4.33 1.58 -9.45
N LEU A 130 -4.24 0.80 -10.52
CA LEU A 130 -5.12 -0.34 -10.75
C LEU A 130 -4.92 -1.40 -9.68
N LYS A 131 -6.00 -1.84 -9.04
CA LYS A 131 -5.96 -2.93 -8.06
C LYS A 131 -6.34 -4.24 -8.70
N ALA A 132 -5.36 -5.13 -8.84
CA ALA A 132 -5.57 -6.50 -9.27
C ALA A 132 -5.99 -7.38 -8.08
N ASP A 133 -7.09 -8.10 -8.19
CA ASP A 133 -7.43 -9.17 -7.28
C ASP A 133 -7.01 -10.52 -7.88
N THR A 134 -5.88 -11.02 -7.40
CA THR A 134 -5.29 -12.29 -7.82
C THR A 134 -5.70 -13.46 -6.94
N GLY A 135 -6.61 -13.22 -5.98
CA GLY A 135 -7.09 -14.22 -5.06
C GLY A 135 -7.18 -13.80 -3.59
N MET A 136 -6.93 -12.51 -3.26
CA MET A 136 -7.23 -11.99 -1.92
C MET A 136 -8.74 -11.95 -1.65
N GLY A 137 -9.58 -11.79 -2.71
CA GLY A 137 -11.04 -11.84 -2.62
C GLY A 137 -11.68 -10.67 -1.87
N ARG A 138 -11.02 -9.50 -1.85
CA ARG A 138 -11.49 -8.34 -1.08
C ARG A 138 -11.99 -7.20 -1.96
N ILE A 139 -11.12 -6.62 -2.78
CA ILE A 139 -11.40 -5.61 -3.81
C ILE A 139 -10.39 -5.77 -4.94
N GLY A 140 -10.77 -5.39 -6.15
CA GLY A 140 -9.89 -5.40 -7.32
C GLY A 140 -10.58 -5.98 -8.55
N PHE A 141 -9.94 -5.87 -9.69
CA PHE A 141 -10.31 -6.59 -10.90
C PHE A 141 -10.03 -8.08 -10.71
N ALA A 142 -11.06 -8.91 -10.80
CA ALA A 142 -11.06 -10.31 -10.34
C ALA A 142 -10.32 -11.25 -11.31
N LEU A 143 -9.01 -11.11 -11.42
CA LEU A 143 -8.14 -11.86 -12.35
C LEU A 143 -8.20 -13.37 -12.12
N ARG A 144 -8.40 -13.82 -10.89
CA ARG A 144 -8.49 -15.24 -10.57
C ARG A 144 -9.80 -15.88 -11.04
N THR A 145 -10.88 -15.08 -11.09
CA THR A 145 -12.22 -15.58 -11.48
C THR A 145 -12.42 -15.56 -12.97
N ASP A 146 -12.07 -14.43 -13.62
CA ASP A 146 -12.15 -14.24 -15.07
C ASP A 146 -11.04 -13.28 -15.49
N PHE A 147 -9.94 -13.87 -15.94
CA PHE A 147 -8.73 -13.11 -16.29
C PHE A 147 -8.98 -12.16 -17.46
N ASP A 148 -9.63 -12.64 -18.51
CA ASP A 148 -9.79 -11.88 -19.76
C ASP A 148 -10.77 -10.70 -19.55
N ALA A 149 -11.88 -10.93 -18.86
CA ALA A 149 -12.81 -9.85 -18.54
C ALA A 149 -12.18 -8.81 -17.58
N ALA A 150 -11.40 -9.25 -16.60
CA ALA A 150 -10.71 -8.38 -15.67
C ALA A 150 -9.64 -7.52 -16.38
N LEU A 151 -8.82 -8.13 -17.24
CA LEU A 151 -7.81 -7.42 -18.04
C LEU A 151 -8.48 -6.42 -19.01
N ALA A 152 -9.54 -6.83 -19.71
CA ALA A 152 -10.29 -5.93 -20.57
C ALA A 152 -10.84 -4.72 -19.80
N GLY A 153 -11.37 -4.92 -18.59
CA GLY A 153 -11.83 -3.85 -17.72
C GLY A 153 -10.70 -2.91 -17.31
N MET A 154 -9.51 -3.43 -16.97
CA MET A 154 -8.33 -2.61 -16.65
C MET A 154 -7.87 -1.78 -17.86
N LEU A 155 -7.89 -2.37 -19.07
CA LEU A 155 -7.54 -1.68 -20.31
C LEU A 155 -8.56 -0.56 -20.65
N GLU A 156 -9.85 -0.76 -20.34
CA GLU A 156 -10.85 0.29 -20.49
C GLU A 156 -10.56 1.46 -19.52
N VAL A 157 -10.19 1.16 -18.26
CA VAL A 157 -9.78 2.20 -17.30
C VAL A 157 -8.60 3.03 -17.80
N CYS A 158 -7.60 2.40 -18.41
CA CYS A 158 -6.43 3.11 -18.96
C CYS A 158 -6.78 4.14 -20.04
N ARG A 159 -7.96 4.02 -20.69
CA ARG A 159 -8.42 4.91 -21.76
C ARG A 159 -9.35 6.03 -21.27
N LEU A 160 -9.73 6.04 -19.98
CA LEU A 160 -10.63 7.04 -19.43
C LEU A 160 -9.97 8.42 -19.36
N PRO A 161 -10.59 9.49 -19.89
CA PRO A 161 -9.92 10.79 -20.08
C PRO A 161 -9.59 11.50 -18.78
N GLY A 162 -10.36 11.30 -17.71
CA GLY A 162 -10.15 11.93 -16.40
C GLY A 162 -9.19 11.17 -15.49
N LEU A 163 -8.61 10.04 -15.95
CA LEU A 163 -7.67 9.25 -15.15
C LEU A 163 -6.26 9.32 -15.70
N GLU A 164 -5.29 9.25 -14.79
CA GLU A 164 -3.89 9.00 -15.05
C GLU A 164 -3.52 7.70 -14.32
N VAL A 165 -3.42 6.60 -15.07
CA VAL A 165 -3.04 5.30 -14.50
C VAL A 165 -1.53 5.28 -14.31
N THR A 166 -1.07 5.49 -13.07
CA THR A 166 0.33 5.57 -12.71
C THR A 166 0.87 4.28 -12.11
N GLY A 167 0.01 3.36 -11.71
CA GLY A 167 0.45 2.13 -11.07
C GLY A 167 -0.50 0.95 -11.22
N LEU A 168 0.06 -0.22 -10.87
CA LEU A 168 -0.64 -1.50 -10.77
C LEU A 168 -0.24 -2.18 -9.48
N PHE A 169 -1.20 -2.74 -8.73
CA PHE A 169 -0.88 -3.46 -7.51
C PHE A 169 -1.83 -4.60 -7.18
N GLN A 170 -1.33 -5.52 -6.36
CA GLN A 170 -2.08 -6.61 -5.77
C GLN A 170 -1.81 -6.74 -4.26
N HIS A 171 -2.36 -7.75 -3.61
CA HIS A 171 -2.06 -8.10 -2.23
C HIS A 171 -2.13 -9.61 -2.05
N PHE A 172 -1.09 -10.19 -1.45
CA PHE A 172 -1.05 -11.61 -1.15
C PHE A 172 -1.96 -11.96 0.03
N ALA A 173 -2.63 -13.11 -0.07
CA ALA A 173 -3.55 -13.57 0.95
C ALA A 173 -2.82 -14.30 2.10
N VAL A 174 -1.82 -15.13 1.79
CA VAL A 174 -1.19 -16.09 2.71
C VAL A 174 0.34 -16.16 2.57
N ALA A 175 0.98 -15.06 2.16
CA ALA A 175 2.44 -15.04 1.94
C ALA A 175 3.27 -15.23 3.23
N ASP A 176 2.67 -15.14 4.41
CA ASP A 176 3.26 -15.39 5.72
C ASP A 176 3.12 -16.84 6.21
N GLU A 177 2.42 -17.69 5.44
CA GLU A 177 2.24 -19.09 5.77
C GLU A 177 3.22 -19.99 5.01
N GLY A 178 3.88 -20.91 5.74
CA GLY A 178 4.91 -21.80 5.20
C GLY A 178 4.38 -23.17 4.70
N SER A 179 3.06 -23.41 4.65
CA SER A 179 2.53 -24.66 4.13
C SER A 179 2.73 -24.77 2.61
N ALA A 180 2.86 -25.98 2.07
CA ALA A 180 3.03 -26.16 0.64
C ALA A 180 1.87 -25.56 -0.18
N ASP A 181 0.63 -25.67 0.33
CA ASP A 181 -0.56 -25.12 -0.30
C ASP A 181 -0.53 -23.59 -0.30
N SER A 182 -0.14 -22.95 0.81
CA SER A 182 -0.05 -21.49 0.93
C SER A 182 1.05 -20.93 0.04
N VAL A 183 2.19 -21.61 -0.05
CA VAL A 183 3.29 -21.25 -0.97
C VAL A 183 2.83 -21.36 -2.42
N ALA A 184 2.17 -22.46 -2.80
CA ALA A 184 1.64 -22.65 -4.15
C ALA A 184 0.58 -21.58 -4.49
N TYR A 185 -0.32 -21.26 -3.54
CA TYR A 185 -1.33 -20.23 -3.72
C TYR A 185 -0.72 -18.84 -3.94
N THR A 186 0.30 -18.49 -3.15
CA THR A 186 1.02 -17.23 -3.26
C THR A 186 1.74 -17.12 -4.60
N SER A 187 2.36 -18.22 -5.07
CA SER A 187 2.99 -18.27 -6.40
C SER A 187 1.97 -18.07 -7.52
N GLN A 188 0.80 -18.72 -7.45
CA GLN A 188 -0.29 -18.51 -8.42
C GLN A 188 -0.79 -17.04 -8.44
N GLN A 189 -0.91 -16.39 -7.27
CA GLN A 189 -1.26 -14.98 -7.19
C GLN A 189 -0.22 -14.11 -7.92
N HIS A 190 1.06 -14.40 -7.71
CA HIS A 190 2.15 -13.70 -8.38
C HIS A 190 2.12 -13.90 -9.90
N GLU A 191 1.94 -15.13 -10.39
CA GLU A 191 1.85 -15.45 -11.83
C GLU A 191 0.70 -14.69 -12.51
N LEU A 192 -0.49 -14.67 -11.88
CA LEU A 192 -1.64 -13.91 -12.38
C LEU A 192 -1.34 -12.42 -12.46
N PHE A 193 -0.62 -11.89 -11.48
CA PHE A 193 -0.23 -10.47 -11.45
C PHE A 193 0.75 -10.13 -12.56
N VAL A 194 1.76 -10.99 -12.79
CA VAL A 194 2.74 -10.84 -13.88
C VAL A 194 2.03 -10.85 -15.24
N ARG A 195 1.12 -11.81 -15.45
CA ARG A 195 0.33 -11.89 -16.69
C ARG A 195 -0.52 -10.64 -16.92
N ALA A 196 -1.14 -10.10 -15.87
CA ALA A 196 -1.91 -8.86 -15.99
C ALA A 196 -1.03 -7.67 -16.37
N TYR A 197 0.15 -7.55 -15.78
CA TYR A 197 1.12 -6.51 -16.17
C TYR A 197 1.53 -6.66 -17.63
N GLN A 198 1.87 -7.87 -18.07
CA GLN A 198 2.24 -8.15 -19.45
C GLN A 198 1.12 -7.79 -20.43
N GLY A 199 -0.12 -8.18 -20.13
CA GLY A 199 -1.27 -7.83 -20.97
C GLY A 199 -1.55 -6.32 -21.06
N LEU A 200 -1.27 -5.55 -19.99
CA LEU A 200 -1.31 -4.10 -20.04
C LEU A 200 -0.18 -3.53 -20.91
N ALA A 201 1.04 -4.02 -20.74
CA ALA A 201 2.21 -3.58 -21.51
C ALA A 201 2.08 -3.88 -23.01
N GLU A 202 1.61 -5.06 -23.39
CA GLU A 202 1.32 -5.45 -24.79
C GLU A 202 0.26 -4.54 -25.45
N ALA A 203 -0.64 -3.99 -24.66
CA ALA A 203 -1.64 -3.02 -25.11
C ALA A 203 -1.12 -1.56 -25.10
N GLY A 204 0.17 -1.34 -24.77
CA GLY A 204 0.81 -0.04 -24.75
C GLY A 204 0.61 0.76 -23.44
N PHE A 205 0.19 0.11 -22.33
CA PHE A 205 0.04 0.72 -21.03
C PHE A 205 1.07 0.16 -20.05
N GLU A 206 2.14 0.90 -19.81
CA GLU A 206 3.19 0.52 -18.86
C GLU A 206 3.09 1.37 -17.59
N PRO A 207 2.44 0.87 -16.51
CA PRO A 207 2.40 1.59 -15.23
C PRO A 207 3.80 1.82 -14.68
N ALA A 208 4.09 3.06 -14.29
CA ALA A 208 5.42 3.43 -13.77
C ALA A 208 5.72 2.78 -12.41
N VAL A 209 4.67 2.45 -11.63
CA VAL A 209 4.78 1.85 -10.30
C VAL A 209 4.05 0.52 -10.27
N VAL A 210 4.78 -0.57 -10.06
CA VAL A 210 4.20 -1.92 -9.96
C VAL A 210 4.56 -2.51 -8.61
N HIS A 211 3.56 -2.74 -7.75
CA HIS A 211 3.81 -3.21 -6.38
C HIS A 211 2.94 -4.41 -6.00
N CYS A 212 3.56 -5.47 -5.50
CA CYS A 212 2.87 -6.73 -5.25
C CYS A 212 3.06 -7.28 -3.85
N ASP A 213 4.15 -6.94 -3.17
CA ASP A 213 4.51 -7.59 -1.92
C ASP A 213 3.90 -6.90 -0.71
N ASN A 214 3.53 -7.69 0.29
CA ASN A 214 3.41 -7.26 1.67
C ASN A 214 4.73 -7.53 2.41
N SER A 215 4.83 -7.25 3.72
CA SER A 215 6.05 -7.49 4.49
C SER A 215 6.54 -8.94 4.41
N ALA A 216 5.63 -9.91 4.41
CA ALA A 216 5.98 -11.33 4.29
C ALA A 216 6.54 -11.65 2.89
N GLY A 217 5.93 -11.12 1.83
CA GLY A 217 6.44 -11.26 0.46
C GLY A 217 7.88 -10.77 0.33
N VAL A 218 8.19 -9.57 0.86
CA VAL A 218 9.56 -9.03 0.86
C VAL A 218 10.52 -9.93 1.64
N MET A 219 10.12 -10.41 2.81
CA MET A 219 11.02 -11.16 3.71
C MET A 219 11.24 -12.60 3.25
N LEU A 220 10.23 -13.26 2.70
CA LEU A 220 10.23 -14.70 2.43
C LEU A 220 10.44 -15.05 0.95
N HIS A 221 10.14 -14.11 0.04
CA HIS A 221 10.18 -14.34 -1.40
C HIS A 221 11.01 -13.30 -2.17
N PRO A 222 12.27 -13.02 -1.75
CA PRO A 222 13.09 -11.97 -2.38
C PRO A 222 13.50 -12.29 -3.83
N ASP A 223 13.51 -13.58 -4.19
CA ASP A 223 14.03 -14.08 -5.45
C ASP A 223 12.94 -14.25 -6.53
N TRP A 224 11.73 -13.72 -6.31
CA TRP A 224 10.71 -13.76 -7.35
C TRP A 224 11.17 -13.04 -8.61
N PRO A 225 10.88 -13.61 -9.80
CA PRO A 225 11.63 -13.34 -11.00
C PRO A 225 11.79 -11.85 -11.30
N ALA A 226 13.03 -11.49 -11.61
CA ALA A 226 13.39 -10.22 -12.19
C ALA A 226 12.57 -9.99 -13.47
N GLY A 227 12.11 -8.79 -13.72
CA GLY A 227 11.39 -8.43 -14.95
C GLY A 227 10.14 -7.59 -14.76
N LEU A 228 9.74 -7.33 -13.53
CA LEU A 228 8.75 -6.30 -13.24
C LEU A 228 9.44 -5.07 -12.64
N PRO A 229 9.12 -3.85 -13.06
CA PRO A 229 9.48 -2.66 -12.32
C PRO A 229 8.73 -2.73 -10.98
N ARG A 230 9.45 -2.96 -9.86
CA ARG A 230 8.80 -3.26 -8.57
C ARG A 230 8.95 -2.13 -7.59
N THR A 231 7.88 -1.89 -6.87
CA THR A 231 7.88 -1.22 -5.57
C THR A 231 7.24 -2.17 -4.57
N HIS A 232 7.90 -2.42 -3.46
CA HIS A 232 7.33 -3.25 -2.40
C HIS A 232 6.43 -2.43 -1.48
N CYS A 233 5.27 -2.99 -1.11
CA CYS A 233 4.42 -2.44 -0.06
C CYS A 233 4.70 -3.16 1.25
N ILE A 234 5.11 -2.42 2.27
CA ILE A 234 5.30 -2.92 3.62
C ILE A 234 4.34 -2.21 4.57
N GLY A 235 3.66 -2.98 5.42
CA GLY A 235 2.95 -2.42 6.58
C GLY A 235 3.94 -1.99 7.66
N THR A 236 3.47 -1.22 8.65
CA THR A 236 4.24 -1.02 9.89
C THR A 236 4.60 -2.40 10.44
N PRO A 237 5.90 -2.72 10.61
CA PRO A 237 6.34 -4.05 10.99
C PRO A 237 5.67 -4.49 12.28
N ARG A 238 4.73 -5.40 12.22
CA ARG A 238 4.16 -6.06 13.38
C ARG A 238 5.06 -7.20 13.82
N HIS A 239 5.04 -7.48 15.09
CA HIS A 239 5.63 -8.66 15.69
C HIS A 239 5.00 -9.92 15.10
N HIS A 240 5.67 -10.62 14.21
CA HIS A 240 5.41 -12.01 13.96
C HIS A 240 6.34 -12.84 14.83
N SER A 241 5.77 -13.59 15.75
CA SER A 241 6.48 -14.51 16.66
C SER A 241 6.87 -15.78 15.92
N SER A 242 7.77 -15.69 14.94
CA SER A 242 8.38 -16.89 14.37
C SER A 242 9.84 -16.60 13.99
N THR A 243 10.74 -17.04 14.84
CA THR A 243 12.08 -17.58 14.58
C THR A 243 13.13 -16.75 13.83
N ALA A 244 12.94 -15.47 13.57
CA ALA A 244 14.03 -14.61 13.15
C ALA A 244 14.29 -13.56 14.25
N SER A 245 15.53 -13.45 14.68
CA SER A 245 16.02 -12.52 15.69
C SER A 245 15.99 -11.04 15.24
N THR A 246 14.86 -10.59 14.77
CA THR A 246 14.65 -9.17 14.46
C THR A 246 14.07 -8.53 15.72
N PRO A 247 14.71 -7.49 16.29
CA PRO A 247 14.14 -6.80 17.45
C PRO A 247 12.76 -6.31 17.07
N ALA A 248 11.77 -6.77 17.78
CA ALA A 248 10.41 -6.34 17.62
C ALA A 248 10.28 -4.85 17.89
N THR A 249 9.45 -4.15 17.13
CA THR A 249 8.94 -2.86 17.59
C THR A 249 8.33 -3.08 18.96
N ARG A 250 8.99 -2.57 20.00
CA ARG A 250 8.54 -2.78 21.38
C ARG A 250 7.32 -1.90 21.60
N CYS A 251 6.12 -2.47 21.46
CA CYS A 251 4.92 -1.90 22.03
C CYS A 251 4.84 -2.38 23.48
N VAL A 252 5.21 -1.52 24.42
CA VAL A 252 5.13 -1.84 25.85
C VAL A 252 3.82 -1.29 26.38
N TRP A 253 2.94 -2.17 26.83
CA TRP A 253 1.74 -1.78 27.54
C TRP A 253 2.08 -1.62 29.04
N HIS A 254 2.01 -0.40 29.54
CA HIS A 254 2.18 -0.12 30.96
C HIS A 254 0.81 -0.12 31.64
N LEU A 255 0.67 -0.99 32.64
CA LEU A 255 -0.39 -0.88 33.62
C LEU A 255 0.11 0.03 34.76
N PRO A 256 -0.73 0.90 35.35
CA PRO A 256 -0.31 1.66 36.52
C PRO A 256 0.07 0.70 37.64
N PRO A 257 1.08 1.05 38.47
CA PRO A 257 1.35 0.30 39.69
C PRO A 257 0.08 0.31 40.56
N GLY A 258 -0.37 -0.90 40.94
CA GLY A 258 -1.54 -1.11 41.80
C GLY A 258 -1.35 -0.53 43.22
#